data_2145e0754dbcc6ff4360f30cd344ebf0
#
_entry.id   2145e0754dbcc6ff4360f30cd344ebf0
#
_cell.length_a   1.000
_cell.length_b   1.000
_cell.length_c   1.000
_cell.angle_alpha   90.00
_cell.angle_beta   90.00
_cell.angle_gamma   90.00
#
_symmetry.space_group_name_H-M   'P 1'
#
loop_
_entity.id
_entity.type
_entity.pdbx_description
1 polymer ?
#
loop_
_entity_poly.entity_id
_entity_poly.type
_entity_poly.pdbx_seq_one_letter_code
_entity_poly.pdbx_strand_id
1 'polypeptide(L)'
;MFLFILGILCGIYGTVVIFMAGFLELQNYIWYVFAFVFFALGKLIKFYLNKRIPLWSVVSVYTLATLGVLIFVVTSIAISLSLPNNDEPGLDFLIVLGTKPDLEKKGSECKYRLDKAIEYIDNNPDTIIVISGGIGRDGKTESVVMADYLIQKGIDRNNILVETQSHNTRENLIYSKALIDKYSADIKRSTDITIINDMGPVLEVEDKPQTIGILTNDFHIFRAMQVAKKLGYTQVSPVSAKSGNILYLHMLLRETFAILKYKFLGYI
;
A
#
# COMPACT_ATOMS: atom_id res chain seq x y z
N MET A 1 8.23 16.43 -32.92
CA MET A 1 8.93 15.14 -32.91
C MET A 1 8.98 14.53 -31.51
N PHE A 2 9.46 15.25 -30.47
CA PHE A 2 9.62 14.75 -29.10
C PHE A 2 8.34 14.14 -28.50
N LEU A 3 7.19 14.82 -28.54
CA LEU A 3 5.91 14.30 -28.01
C LEU A 3 5.44 12.99 -28.69
N PHE A 4 5.70 12.83 -29.98
CA PHE A 4 5.36 11.59 -30.67
C PHE A 4 6.23 10.42 -30.19
N ILE A 5 7.52 10.67 -29.88
CA ILE A 5 8.42 9.67 -29.29
C ILE A 5 7.92 9.27 -27.90
N LEU A 6 7.55 10.24 -27.05
CA LEU A 6 6.96 9.95 -25.75
C LEU A 6 5.67 9.13 -25.84
N GLY A 7 4.81 9.44 -26.83
CA GLY A 7 3.60 8.65 -27.09
C GLY A 7 3.91 7.19 -27.44
N ILE A 8 4.91 6.96 -28.29
CA ILE A 8 5.37 5.61 -28.63
C ILE A 8 5.91 4.89 -27.39
N LEU A 9 6.76 5.53 -26.59
CA LEU A 9 7.33 4.96 -25.37
C LEU A 9 6.23 4.59 -24.35
N CYS A 10 5.23 5.45 -24.17
CA CYS A 10 4.06 5.15 -23.32
C CYS A 10 3.28 3.93 -23.86
N GLY A 11 3.08 3.82 -25.17
CA GLY A 11 2.42 2.67 -25.77
C GLY A 11 3.19 1.37 -25.55
N ILE A 12 4.51 1.38 -25.74
CA ILE A 12 5.38 0.23 -25.49
C ILE A 12 5.32 -0.17 -24.00
N TYR A 13 5.50 0.80 -23.10
CA TYR A 13 5.43 0.53 -21.66
C TYR A 13 4.03 0.02 -21.24
N GLY A 14 2.95 0.58 -21.80
CA GLY A 14 1.59 0.09 -21.58
C GLY A 14 1.42 -1.39 -21.98
N THR A 15 2.04 -1.81 -23.08
CA THR A 15 2.05 -3.22 -23.49
C THR A 15 2.77 -4.09 -22.45
N VAL A 16 3.92 -3.65 -21.95
CA VAL A 16 4.66 -4.35 -20.89
C VAL A 16 3.82 -4.46 -19.61
N VAL A 17 3.15 -3.37 -19.20
CA VAL A 17 2.27 -3.36 -18.02
C VAL A 17 1.15 -4.38 -18.17
N ILE A 18 0.45 -4.39 -19.32
CA ILE A 18 -0.65 -5.34 -19.57
C ILE A 18 -0.15 -6.78 -19.54
N PHE A 19 1.00 -7.05 -20.15
CA PHE A 19 1.58 -8.39 -20.17
C PHE A 19 1.97 -8.87 -18.78
N MET A 20 2.52 -7.99 -17.95
CA MET A 20 3.00 -8.33 -16.61
C MET A 20 1.91 -8.27 -15.53
N ALA A 21 1.04 -7.25 -15.55
CA ALA A 21 0.03 -7.01 -14.52
C ALA A 21 -1.35 -7.59 -14.88
N GLY A 22 -1.55 -8.01 -16.12
CA GLY A 22 -2.78 -8.61 -16.63
C GLY A 22 -3.69 -7.61 -17.36
N PHE A 23 -4.49 -8.13 -18.28
CA PHE A 23 -5.36 -7.33 -19.16
C PHE A 23 -6.76 -7.06 -18.58
N LEU A 24 -7.14 -7.72 -17.50
CA LEU A 24 -8.47 -7.54 -16.88
C LEU A 24 -8.61 -6.26 -16.06
N GLU A 25 -7.50 -5.64 -15.68
CA GLU A 25 -7.50 -4.43 -14.86
C GLU A 25 -7.52 -3.18 -15.73
N LEU A 26 -8.64 -2.43 -15.72
CA LEU A 26 -8.83 -1.22 -16.52
C LEU A 26 -7.71 -0.18 -16.29
N GLN A 27 -7.21 -0.08 -15.07
CA GLN A 27 -6.12 0.84 -14.71
C GLN A 27 -4.81 0.57 -15.48
N ASN A 28 -4.58 -0.66 -15.98
CA ASN A 28 -3.37 -1.00 -16.73
C ASN A 28 -3.33 -0.32 -18.10
N TYR A 29 -4.49 0.13 -18.62
CA TYR A 29 -4.61 0.81 -19.91
C TYR A 29 -4.27 2.31 -19.85
N ILE A 30 -3.99 2.88 -18.69
CA ILE A 30 -3.70 4.31 -18.50
C ILE A 30 -2.53 4.79 -19.39
N TRP A 31 -1.57 3.92 -19.67
CA TRP A 31 -0.41 4.26 -20.51
C TRP A 31 -0.78 4.50 -21.97
N TYR A 32 -1.83 3.84 -22.47
CA TYR A 32 -2.36 4.13 -23.81
C TYR A 32 -3.12 5.46 -23.84
N VAL A 33 -3.77 5.83 -22.73
CA VAL A 33 -4.36 7.17 -22.59
C VAL A 33 -3.26 8.23 -22.65
N PHE A 34 -2.14 8.04 -21.96
CA PHE A 34 -0.98 8.95 -22.07
C PHE A 34 -0.38 8.97 -23.46
N ALA A 35 -0.24 7.82 -24.12
CA ALA A 35 0.20 7.75 -25.52
C ALA A 35 -0.69 8.62 -26.41
N PHE A 36 -2.02 8.44 -26.31
CA PHE A 36 -2.99 9.24 -27.04
C PHE A 36 -2.87 10.74 -26.74
N VAL A 37 -2.74 11.11 -25.45
CA VAL A 37 -2.57 12.51 -25.02
C VAL A 37 -1.30 13.12 -25.63
N PHE A 38 -0.16 12.42 -25.61
CA PHE A 38 1.07 12.92 -26.24
C PHE A 38 0.95 13.10 -27.75
N PHE A 39 0.27 12.18 -28.46
CA PHE A 39 -0.02 12.35 -29.88
C PHE A 39 -0.94 13.54 -30.14
N ALA A 40 -2.00 13.71 -29.33
CA ALA A 40 -2.92 14.83 -29.43
C ALA A 40 -2.23 16.18 -29.18
N LEU A 41 -1.39 16.26 -28.15
CA LEU A 41 -0.58 17.46 -27.84
C LEU A 41 0.37 17.82 -29.01
N GLY A 42 1.01 16.81 -29.61
CA GLY A 42 1.87 17.02 -30.77
C GLY A 42 1.11 17.54 -32.00
N LYS A 43 -0.13 17.05 -32.24
CA LYS A 43 -1.00 17.58 -33.30
C LYS A 43 -1.53 18.97 -32.97
N LEU A 44 -1.84 19.26 -31.72
CA LEU A 44 -2.33 20.57 -31.26
C LEU A 44 -1.35 21.69 -31.63
N ILE A 45 -0.04 21.48 -31.38
CA ILE A 45 1.01 22.41 -31.79
C ILE A 45 1.00 22.64 -33.31
N LYS A 46 0.88 21.57 -34.12
CA LYS A 46 0.85 21.71 -35.57
C LYS A 46 -0.38 22.51 -36.04
N PHE A 47 -1.56 22.31 -35.43
CA PHE A 47 -2.76 23.09 -35.76
C PHE A 47 -2.61 24.57 -35.40
N TYR A 48 -1.98 24.86 -34.27
CA TYR A 48 -1.67 26.24 -33.90
C TYR A 48 -0.70 26.90 -34.87
N LEU A 49 0.42 26.24 -35.19
CA LEU A 49 1.40 26.76 -36.15
C LEU A 49 0.79 26.99 -37.54
N ASN A 50 -0.20 26.20 -37.95
CA ASN A 50 -0.97 26.39 -39.16
C ASN A 50 -2.13 27.40 -39.04
N LYS A 51 -2.19 28.16 -37.93
CA LYS A 51 -3.24 29.17 -37.62
C LYS A 51 -4.67 28.63 -37.63
N ARG A 52 -4.88 27.33 -37.34
CA ARG A 52 -6.19 26.69 -37.30
C ARG A 52 -6.89 26.79 -35.94
N ILE A 53 -6.14 27.10 -34.88
CA ILE A 53 -6.64 27.21 -33.50
C ILE A 53 -6.01 28.41 -32.79
N PRO A 54 -6.69 29.05 -31.82
CA PRO A 54 -6.17 30.18 -31.08
C PRO A 54 -5.15 29.75 -30.00
N LEU A 55 -4.25 30.65 -29.63
CA LEU A 55 -3.19 30.40 -28.63
C LEU A 55 -3.74 29.95 -27.27
N TRP A 56 -4.85 30.55 -26.82
CA TRP A 56 -5.41 30.22 -25.51
C TRP A 56 -5.76 28.73 -25.35
N SER A 57 -6.23 28.07 -26.42
CA SER A 57 -6.55 26.63 -26.39
C SER A 57 -5.29 25.78 -26.20
N VAL A 58 -4.18 26.16 -26.81
CA VAL A 58 -2.89 25.48 -26.62
C VAL A 58 -2.40 25.69 -25.20
N VAL A 59 -2.39 26.94 -24.71
CA VAL A 59 -1.97 27.28 -23.36
C VAL A 59 -2.79 26.51 -22.32
N SER A 60 -4.12 26.49 -22.42
CA SER A 60 -4.98 25.79 -21.47
C SER A 60 -4.67 24.29 -21.37
N VAL A 61 -4.51 23.61 -22.52
CA VAL A 61 -4.24 22.18 -22.52
C VAL A 61 -2.85 21.86 -21.96
N TYR A 62 -1.83 22.64 -22.31
CA TYR A 62 -0.49 22.44 -21.76
C TYR A 62 -0.42 22.76 -20.26
N THR A 63 -1.15 23.78 -19.78
CA THR A 63 -1.26 24.08 -18.35
C THR A 63 -1.86 22.89 -17.59
N LEU A 64 -2.95 22.30 -18.08
CA LEU A 64 -3.56 21.13 -17.45
C LEU A 64 -2.61 19.93 -17.45
N ALA A 65 -1.91 19.69 -18.57
CA ALA A 65 -0.92 18.59 -18.64
C ALA A 65 0.24 18.81 -17.65
N THR A 66 0.76 20.05 -17.56
CA THR A 66 1.83 20.41 -16.61
C THR A 66 1.37 20.24 -15.17
N LEU A 67 0.13 20.64 -14.84
CA LEU A 67 -0.45 20.45 -13.50
C LEU A 67 -0.54 18.94 -13.14
N GLY A 68 -0.97 18.11 -14.09
CA GLY A 68 -1.01 16.65 -13.89
C GLY A 68 0.39 16.06 -13.61
N VAL A 69 1.40 16.48 -14.36
CA VAL A 69 2.80 16.07 -14.12
C VAL A 69 3.30 16.57 -12.76
N LEU A 70 3.00 17.82 -12.39
CA LEU A 70 3.39 18.38 -11.10
C LEU A 70 2.78 17.60 -9.93
N ILE A 71 1.49 17.27 -10.00
CA ILE A 71 0.82 16.44 -9.00
C ILE A 71 1.50 15.07 -8.88
N PHE A 72 1.81 14.43 -10.00
CA PHE A 72 2.50 13.14 -10.01
C PHE A 72 3.89 13.23 -9.36
N VAL A 73 4.68 14.26 -9.69
CA VAL A 73 6.02 14.48 -9.12
C VAL A 73 5.93 14.72 -7.61
N VAL A 74 5.03 15.62 -7.17
CA VAL A 74 4.85 15.94 -5.75
C VAL A 74 4.42 14.70 -4.95
N THR A 75 3.47 13.92 -5.45
CA THR A 75 3.04 12.68 -4.78
C THR A 75 4.15 11.63 -4.76
N SER A 76 4.93 11.49 -5.83
CA SER A 76 6.07 10.57 -5.88
C SER A 76 7.17 10.96 -4.87
N ILE A 77 7.45 12.26 -4.73
CA ILE A 77 8.38 12.77 -3.70
C ILE A 77 7.83 12.48 -2.29
N ALA A 78 6.54 12.74 -2.04
CA ALA A 78 5.91 12.46 -0.75
C ALA A 78 5.98 10.97 -0.38
N ILE A 79 5.78 10.07 -1.35
CA ILE A 79 5.95 8.63 -1.16
C ILE A 79 7.41 8.32 -0.80
N SER A 80 8.38 8.84 -1.56
CA SER A 80 9.81 8.58 -1.33
C SER A 80 10.29 9.07 0.04
N LEU A 81 9.82 10.24 0.48
CA LEU A 81 10.15 10.80 1.81
C LEU A 81 9.47 10.06 2.97
N SER A 82 8.49 9.22 2.69
CA SER A 82 7.77 8.44 3.71
C SER A 82 8.38 7.05 3.95
N LEU A 83 9.37 6.68 3.16
CA LEU A 83 10.04 5.40 3.32
C LEU A 83 10.94 5.44 4.58
N PRO A 84 10.89 4.42 5.43
CA PRO A 84 11.77 4.33 6.58
C PRO A 84 13.22 4.08 6.12
N ASN A 85 14.18 4.67 6.83
CA ASN A 85 15.59 4.35 6.64
C ASN A 85 15.93 2.96 7.22
N ASN A 86 15.33 2.64 8.38
CA ASN A 86 15.39 1.35 9.05
C ASN A 86 14.01 1.03 9.62
N ASP A 87 13.72 -0.25 9.79
CA ASP A 87 12.52 -0.68 10.47
C ASP A 87 12.65 -0.43 11.98
N GLU A 88 11.58 0.01 12.63
CA GLU A 88 11.51 0.13 14.09
C GLU A 88 11.57 -1.27 14.71
N PRO A 89 12.54 -1.57 15.58
CA PRO A 89 12.63 -2.88 16.20
C PRO A 89 11.65 -3.02 17.38
N GLY A 90 11.28 -4.25 17.72
CA GLY A 90 10.55 -4.58 18.94
C GLY A 90 9.11 -4.02 18.98
N LEU A 91 8.45 -3.93 17.84
CA LEU A 91 7.03 -3.55 17.79
C LEU A 91 6.16 -4.64 18.44
N ASP A 92 5.13 -4.24 19.16
CA ASP A 92 4.17 -5.18 19.77
C ASP A 92 3.35 -5.90 18.68
N PHE A 93 2.94 -5.16 17.63
CA PHE A 93 2.15 -5.69 16.52
C PHE A 93 2.70 -5.26 15.18
N LEU A 94 2.63 -6.16 14.19
CA LEU A 94 2.94 -5.88 12.80
C LEU A 94 1.71 -6.14 11.92
N ILE A 95 1.04 -5.08 11.46
CA ILE A 95 -0.08 -5.18 10.53
C ILE A 95 0.48 -5.37 9.11
N VAL A 96 0.24 -6.53 8.52
CA VAL A 96 0.57 -6.83 7.13
C VAL A 96 -0.67 -6.59 6.28
N LEU A 97 -0.66 -5.52 5.48
CA LEU A 97 -1.81 -5.16 4.64
C LEU A 97 -2.00 -6.15 3.49
N GLY A 98 -3.24 -6.54 3.23
CA GLY A 98 -3.63 -7.44 2.17
C GLY A 98 -3.30 -6.92 0.77
N THR A 99 -3.07 -7.86 -0.12
CA THR A 99 -2.91 -7.64 -1.56
C THR A 99 -3.19 -8.95 -2.27
N LYS A 100 -3.50 -8.89 -3.57
CA LYS A 100 -3.76 -10.08 -4.38
C LYS A 100 -2.70 -11.17 -4.13
N PRO A 101 -3.09 -12.35 -3.62
CA PRO A 101 -2.14 -13.39 -3.18
C PRO A 101 -1.61 -14.20 -4.37
N ASP A 102 -0.80 -13.57 -5.21
CA ASP A 102 -0.14 -14.21 -6.36
C ASP A 102 1.25 -14.73 -5.93
N LEU A 103 1.24 -15.79 -5.12
CA LEU A 103 2.45 -16.33 -4.47
C LEU A 103 3.35 -17.11 -5.43
N GLU A 104 2.80 -17.67 -6.50
CA GLU A 104 3.57 -18.42 -7.50
C GLU A 104 4.36 -17.51 -8.44
N LYS A 105 3.87 -16.29 -8.62
CA LYS A 105 4.50 -15.32 -9.49
C LYS A 105 5.76 -14.74 -8.85
N LYS A 106 6.89 -14.97 -9.49
CA LYS A 106 8.16 -14.35 -9.08
C LYS A 106 8.05 -12.82 -9.10
N GLY A 107 8.37 -12.19 -7.97
CA GLY A 107 8.31 -10.73 -7.87
C GLY A 107 6.90 -10.17 -7.67
N SER A 108 5.94 -10.97 -7.16
CA SER A 108 4.62 -10.45 -6.78
C SER A 108 4.71 -9.56 -5.53
N GLU A 109 3.86 -8.53 -5.49
CA GLU A 109 3.79 -7.60 -4.37
C GLU A 109 3.45 -8.31 -3.05
N CYS A 110 2.60 -9.34 -3.11
CA CYS A 110 2.25 -10.18 -1.98
C CYS A 110 3.48 -10.89 -1.41
N LYS A 111 4.26 -11.54 -2.29
CA LYS A 111 5.45 -12.27 -1.88
C LYS A 111 6.48 -11.35 -1.22
N TYR A 112 6.74 -10.16 -1.78
CA TYR A 112 7.65 -9.21 -1.16
C TYR A 112 7.21 -8.78 0.24
N ARG A 113 5.89 -8.56 0.46
CA ARG A 113 5.37 -8.26 1.80
C ARG A 113 5.58 -9.41 2.78
N LEU A 114 5.28 -10.62 2.36
CA LEU A 114 5.40 -11.79 3.23
C LEU A 114 6.87 -12.12 3.54
N ASP A 115 7.76 -12.04 2.55
CA ASP A 115 9.19 -12.21 2.76
C ASP A 115 9.73 -11.14 3.74
N LYS A 116 9.25 -9.89 3.65
CA LYS A 116 9.61 -8.83 4.60
C LYS A 116 9.01 -9.05 6.00
N ALA A 117 7.80 -9.61 6.10
CA ALA A 117 7.22 -9.99 7.38
C ALA A 117 8.04 -11.07 8.08
N ILE A 118 8.50 -12.08 7.33
CA ILE A 118 9.38 -13.13 7.84
C ILE A 118 10.68 -12.52 8.35
N GLU A 119 11.36 -11.70 7.51
CA GLU A 119 12.60 -11.01 7.89
C GLU A 119 12.44 -10.19 9.19
N TYR A 120 11.30 -9.50 9.33
CA TYR A 120 11.01 -8.70 10.52
C TYR A 120 10.87 -9.59 11.77
N ILE A 121 10.08 -10.65 11.68
CA ILE A 121 9.82 -11.58 12.81
C ILE A 121 11.06 -12.35 13.22
N ASP A 122 11.91 -12.75 12.26
CA ASP A 122 13.18 -13.43 12.58
C ASP A 122 14.06 -12.55 13.50
N ASN A 123 13.98 -11.23 13.38
CA ASN A 123 14.68 -10.27 14.22
C ASN A 123 13.87 -9.79 15.44
N ASN A 124 12.57 -10.03 15.47
CA ASN A 124 11.63 -9.55 16.51
C ASN A 124 10.59 -10.65 16.82
N PRO A 125 11.00 -11.77 17.47
CA PRO A 125 10.16 -12.96 17.62
C PRO A 125 8.92 -12.76 18.52
N ASP A 126 8.93 -11.74 19.38
CA ASP A 126 7.80 -11.43 20.28
C ASP A 126 6.70 -10.60 19.61
N THR A 127 6.93 -10.11 18.39
CA THR A 127 5.96 -9.31 17.65
C THR A 127 4.80 -10.17 17.13
N ILE A 128 3.56 -9.77 17.42
CA ILE A 128 2.34 -10.42 16.90
C ILE A 128 2.04 -9.89 15.49
N ILE A 129 1.85 -10.79 14.54
CA ILE A 129 1.48 -10.45 13.17
C ILE A 129 -0.04 -10.33 13.05
N VAL A 130 -0.51 -9.25 12.47
CA VAL A 130 -1.93 -9.05 12.09
C VAL A 130 -2.03 -9.01 10.58
N ILE A 131 -2.55 -10.06 9.97
CA ILE A 131 -2.74 -10.10 8.52
C ILE A 131 -4.15 -9.65 8.20
N SER A 132 -4.28 -8.58 7.43
CA SER A 132 -5.57 -7.99 7.10
C SER A 132 -5.82 -7.98 5.60
N GLY A 133 -6.94 -8.57 5.18
CA GLY A 133 -7.37 -8.63 3.79
C GLY A 133 -8.57 -9.54 3.60
N GLY A 134 -9.63 -9.02 2.99
CA GLY A 134 -10.88 -9.74 2.76
C GLY A 134 -10.87 -10.63 1.53
N ILE A 135 -12.05 -10.88 0.98
CA ILE A 135 -12.23 -11.72 -0.19
C ILE A 135 -11.75 -11.00 -1.44
N GLY A 136 -10.74 -11.57 -2.10
CA GLY A 136 -10.24 -11.11 -3.39
C GLY A 136 -11.21 -11.40 -4.54
N ARG A 137 -10.90 -10.86 -5.73
CA ARG A 137 -11.73 -11.07 -6.95
C ARG A 137 -11.78 -12.53 -7.41
N ASP A 138 -10.84 -13.34 -7.01
CA ASP A 138 -10.76 -14.78 -7.27
C ASP A 138 -11.58 -15.62 -6.27
N GLY A 139 -12.32 -14.98 -5.35
CA GLY A 139 -13.13 -15.62 -4.32
C GLY A 139 -12.33 -16.17 -3.14
N LYS A 140 -11.00 -16.01 -3.12
CA LYS A 140 -10.16 -16.40 -1.99
C LYS A 140 -10.00 -15.25 -1.01
N THR A 141 -9.93 -15.56 0.28
CA THR A 141 -9.65 -14.56 1.31
C THR A 141 -8.14 -14.29 1.34
N GLU A 142 -7.74 -13.07 0.99
CA GLU A 142 -6.33 -12.69 0.87
C GLU A 142 -5.54 -12.96 2.14
N SER A 143 -6.07 -12.54 3.30
CA SER A 143 -5.40 -12.71 4.61
C SER A 143 -5.22 -14.18 5.00
N VAL A 144 -6.16 -15.06 4.65
CA VAL A 144 -6.04 -16.50 4.94
C VAL A 144 -4.90 -17.11 4.11
N VAL A 145 -4.85 -16.83 2.81
CA VAL A 145 -3.77 -17.34 1.93
C VAL A 145 -2.40 -16.83 2.38
N MET A 146 -2.33 -15.56 2.82
CA MET A 146 -1.10 -14.96 3.33
C MET A 146 -0.67 -15.59 4.66
N ALA A 147 -1.62 -15.87 5.57
CA ALA A 147 -1.35 -16.55 6.85
C ALA A 147 -0.83 -17.96 6.64
N ASP A 148 -1.47 -18.72 5.76
CA ASP A 148 -1.04 -20.10 5.42
C ASP A 148 0.39 -20.11 4.88
N TYR A 149 0.77 -19.12 4.05
CA TYR A 149 2.14 -18.98 3.57
C TYR A 149 3.14 -18.74 4.72
N LEU A 150 2.85 -17.85 5.66
CA LEU A 150 3.72 -17.57 6.81
C LEU A 150 3.88 -18.80 7.70
N ILE A 151 2.78 -19.54 7.95
CA ILE A 151 2.81 -20.78 8.73
C ILE A 151 3.68 -21.84 8.03
N GLN A 152 3.54 -22.00 6.71
CA GLN A 152 4.37 -22.92 5.92
C GLN A 152 5.87 -22.52 5.96
N LYS A 153 6.17 -21.24 6.20
CA LYS A 153 7.54 -20.72 6.38
C LYS A 153 8.07 -20.83 7.81
N GLY A 154 7.28 -21.39 8.73
CA GLY A 154 7.72 -21.67 10.10
C GLY A 154 7.28 -20.63 11.15
N ILE A 155 6.47 -19.62 10.77
CA ILE A 155 5.91 -18.69 11.76
C ILE A 155 4.84 -19.41 12.59
N ASP A 156 4.93 -19.31 13.93
CA ASP A 156 3.94 -19.93 14.82
C ASP A 156 2.54 -19.35 14.56
N ARG A 157 1.56 -20.25 14.39
CA ARG A 157 0.15 -19.87 14.20
C ARG A 157 -0.40 -19.01 15.35
N ASN A 158 0.11 -19.21 16.56
CA ASN A 158 -0.31 -18.45 17.74
C ASN A 158 0.12 -16.99 17.70
N ASN A 159 1.15 -16.66 16.92
CA ASN A 159 1.63 -15.30 16.70
C ASN A 159 0.95 -14.60 15.53
N ILE A 160 -0.08 -15.22 14.92
CA ILE A 160 -0.77 -14.68 13.74
C ILE A 160 -2.24 -14.43 14.05
N LEU A 161 -2.66 -13.18 13.96
CA LEU A 161 -4.07 -12.76 13.94
C LEU A 161 -4.51 -12.52 12.50
N VAL A 162 -5.71 -12.97 12.15
CA VAL A 162 -6.22 -12.89 10.76
C VAL A 162 -7.51 -12.09 10.72
N GLU A 163 -7.52 -11.00 9.97
CA GLU A 163 -8.67 -10.16 9.67
C GLU A 163 -9.13 -10.44 8.22
N THR A 164 -10.41 -10.74 8.02
CA THR A 164 -10.94 -11.27 6.75
C THR A 164 -12.07 -10.47 6.11
N GLN A 165 -12.46 -9.33 6.69
CA GLN A 165 -13.66 -8.60 6.28
C GLN A 165 -13.38 -7.36 5.43
N SER A 166 -12.14 -6.88 5.45
CA SER A 166 -11.74 -5.63 4.81
C SER A 166 -11.71 -5.69 3.28
N HIS A 167 -12.13 -4.61 2.62
CA HIS A 167 -12.13 -4.47 1.16
C HIS A 167 -11.24 -3.32 0.65
N ASN A 168 -10.65 -2.56 1.55
CA ASN A 168 -9.78 -1.42 1.20
C ASN A 168 -8.84 -1.08 2.37
N THR A 169 -7.83 -0.25 2.11
CA THR A 169 -6.80 0.11 3.10
C THR A 169 -7.36 0.72 4.37
N ARG A 170 -8.44 1.50 4.29
CA ARG A 170 -9.05 2.11 5.47
C ARG A 170 -9.71 1.05 6.35
N GLU A 171 -10.43 0.12 5.77
CA GLU A 171 -11.06 -1.01 6.47
C GLU A 171 -10.02 -1.96 7.04
N ASN A 172 -8.94 -2.27 6.29
CA ASN A 172 -7.81 -3.04 6.80
C ASN A 172 -7.34 -2.49 8.15
N LEU A 173 -7.11 -1.19 8.23
CA LEU A 173 -6.62 -0.56 9.45
C LEU A 173 -7.70 -0.47 10.54
N ILE A 174 -8.97 -0.18 10.21
CA ILE A 174 -10.05 -0.15 11.21
C ILE A 174 -10.22 -1.53 11.86
N TYR A 175 -10.31 -2.58 11.05
CA TYR A 175 -10.58 -3.94 11.56
C TYR A 175 -9.34 -4.54 12.23
N SER A 176 -8.13 -4.25 11.73
CA SER A 176 -6.90 -4.64 12.42
C SER A 176 -6.79 -4.00 13.80
N LYS A 177 -7.12 -2.70 13.93
CA LYS A 177 -7.13 -2.03 15.23
C LYS A 177 -8.11 -2.70 16.20
N ALA A 178 -9.34 -2.94 15.76
CA ALA A 178 -10.33 -3.60 16.59
C ALA A 178 -9.90 -5.03 17.01
N LEU A 179 -9.21 -5.74 16.14
CA LEU A 179 -8.68 -7.08 16.43
C LEU A 179 -7.54 -7.02 17.45
N ILE A 180 -6.62 -6.05 17.32
CA ILE A 180 -5.54 -5.79 18.26
C ILE A 180 -6.11 -5.41 19.63
N ASP A 181 -7.04 -4.45 19.69
CA ASP A 181 -7.67 -3.99 20.92
C ASP A 181 -8.34 -5.17 21.67
N LYS A 182 -9.05 -6.04 20.93
CA LYS A 182 -9.68 -7.24 21.50
C LYS A 182 -8.65 -8.22 22.04
N TYR A 183 -7.63 -8.56 21.25
CA TYR A 183 -6.56 -9.49 21.64
C TYR A 183 -5.86 -9.03 22.92
N SER A 184 -5.51 -7.75 23.01
CA SER A 184 -4.86 -7.16 24.16
C SER A 184 -5.75 -7.17 25.41
N ALA A 185 -7.05 -6.91 25.24
CA ALA A 185 -8.00 -7.00 26.33
C ALA A 185 -8.16 -8.44 26.85
N ASP A 186 -8.15 -9.44 25.97
CA ASP A 186 -8.25 -10.84 26.36
C ASP A 186 -7.00 -11.32 27.12
N ILE A 187 -5.78 -10.88 26.69
CA ILE A 187 -4.53 -11.16 27.42
C ILE A 187 -4.55 -10.50 28.79
N LYS A 188 -4.89 -9.20 28.88
CA LYS A 188 -4.97 -8.49 30.17
C LYS A 188 -5.90 -9.22 31.14
N ARG A 189 -7.09 -9.61 30.70
CA ARG A 189 -8.06 -10.37 31.51
C ARG A 189 -7.49 -11.70 31.99
N SER A 190 -6.77 -12.43 31.14
CA SER A 190 -6.14 -13.70 31.50
C SER A 190 -5.05 -13.51 32.53
N THR A 191 -4.26 -12.46 32.42
CA THR A 191 -3.19 -12.10 33.35
C THR A 191 -3.75 -11.69 34.69
N ASP A 192 -4.80 -10.86 34.75
CA ASP A 192 -5.48 -10.42 35.98
C ASP A 192 -6.04 -11.64 36.76
N ILE A 193 -6.65 -12.62 36.06
CA ILE A 193 -7.16 -13.85 36.69
C ILE A 193 -6.02 -14.67 37.29
N THR A 194 -4.87 -14.77 36.65
CA THR A 194 -3.70 -15.49 37.13
C THR A 194 -3.13 -14.85 38.39
N ILE A 195 -3.02 -13.52 38.40
CA ILE A 195 -2.52 -12.72 39.58
C ILE A 195 -3.44 -12.88 40.78
N ILE A 196 -4.75 -12.87 40.60
CA ILE A 196 -5.73 -13.04 41.68
C ILE A 196 -5.59 -14.44 42.33
N ASN A 197 -5.27 -15.48 41.55
CA ASN A 197 -5.12 -16.86 42.07
C ASN A 197 -3.77 -17.07 42.80
N ASP A 198 -2.74 -16.29 42.53
CA ASP A 198 -1.39 -16.42 43.08
C ASP A 198 -1.10 -15.37 44.17
N MET A 199 -1.96 -15.02 45.06
CA MET A 199 -1.85 -14.16 46.26
C MET A 199 -0.49 -13.41 46.43
N GLY A 200 -0.06 -12.70 45.39
CA GLY A 200 1.09 -11.79 45.39
C GLY A 200 0.62 -10.33 45.26
N PRO A 201 1.47 -9.33 45.54
CA PRO A 201 1.12 -7.94 45.30
C PRO A 201 0.76 -7.74 43.85
N VAL A 202 -0.43 -7.20 43.58
CA VAL A 202 -0.88 -6.80 42.25
C VAL A 202 0.13 -5.81 41.69
N LEU A 203 1.02 -6.27 40.82
CA LEU A 203 1.84 -5.37 40.02
C LEU A 203 0.87 -4.72 39.03
N GLU A 204 0.65 -3.40 39.19
CA GLU A 204 -0.07 -2.63 38.19
C GLU A 204 0.63 -2.85 36.82
N VAL A 205 -0.02 -3.56 35.91
CA VAL A 205 0.45 -3.67 34.52
C VAL A 205 0.29 -2.27 33.93
N GLU A 206 1.42 -1.58 33.79
CA GLU A 206 1.48 -0.25 33.22
C GLU A 206 0.79 -0.28 31.85
N ASP A 207 -0.23 0.53 31.67
CA ASP A 207 -1.04 0.61 30.43
C ASP A 207 -0.24 1.33 29.34
N LYS A 208 0.88 0.70 28.93
CA LYS A 208 1.78 1.23 27.90
C LYS A 208 1.06 1.21 26.55
N PRO A 209 1.02 2.34 25.83
CA PRO A 209 0.42 2.35 24.50
C PRO A 209 1.19 1.41 23.55
N GLN A 210 0.43 0.60 22.82
CA GLN A 210 0.96 -0.43 21.92
C GLN A 210 1.68 0.20 20.73
N THR A 211 2.84 -0.34 20.40
CA THR A 211 3.63 0.02 19.23
C THR A 211 3.23 -0.85 18.05
N ILE A 212 2.85 -0.23 16.93
CA ILE A 212 2.26 -0.92 15.78
C ILE A 212 3.06 -0.61 14.52
N GLY A 213 3.55 -1.65 13.85
CA GLY A 213 4.10 -1.55 12.51
C GLY A 213 3.02 -1.69 11.45
N ILE A 214 3.11 -0.91 10.38
CA ILE A 214 2.30 -1.13 9.17
C ILE A 214 3.21 -1.56 8.04
N LEU A 215 3.11 -2.84 7.66
CA LEU A 215 3.88 -3.43 6.59
C LEU A 215 3.08 -3.42 5.30
N THR A 216 3.65 -2.76 4.31
CA THR A 216 3.16 -2.75 2.93
C THR A 216 4.29 -2.46 1.95
N ASN A 217 3.99 -2.46 0.63
CA ASN A 217 4.99 -2.12 -0.37
C ASN A 217 5.36 -0.62 -0.33
N ASP A 218 6.59 -0.32 -0.72
CA ASP A 218 7.20 1.01 -0.68
C ASP A 218 6.32 2.11 -1.31
N PHE A 219 5.75 1.89 -2.50
CA PHE A 219 4.85 2.86 -3.13
C PHE A 219 3.58 3.14 -2.32
N HIS A 220 3.16 2.23 -1.44
CA HIS A 220 1.90 2.31 -0.69
C HIS A 220 2.06 2.88 0.74
N ILE A 221 3.27 2.94 1.28
CA ILE A 221 3.56 3.36 2.67
C ILE A 221 2.95 4.72 2.99
N PHE A 222 3.13 5.73 2.14
CA PHE A 222 2.62 7.08 2.38
C PHE A 222 1.11 7.06 2.70
N ARG A 223 0.30 6.44 1.83
CA ARG A 223 -1.16 6.41 1.98
C ARG A 223 -1.57 5.60 3.22
N ALA A 224 -0.95 4.46 3.46
CA ALA A 224 -1.24 3.62 4.62
C ALA A 224 -0.99 4.38 5.93
N MET A 225 0.15 5.07 6.05
CA MET A 225 0.50 5.86 7.23
C MET A 225 -0.42 7.08 7.42
N GLN A 226 -0.82 7.77 6.34
CA GLN A 226 -1.76 8.88 6.44
C GLN A 226 -3.15 8.41 6.93
N VAL A 227 -3.63 7.27 6.42
CA VAL A 227 -4.89 6.67 6.88
C VAL A 227 -4.79 6.26 8.35
N ALA A 228 -3.71 5.62 8.76
CA ALA A 228 -3.50 5.22 10.16
C ALA A 228 -3.54 6.43 11.10
N LYS A 229 -2.82 7.50 10.78
CA LYS A 229 -2.85 8.77 11.55
C LYS A 229 -4.26 9.34 11.64
N LYS A 230 -5.01 9.35 10.54
CA LYS A 230 -6.39 9.83 10.50
C LYS A 230 -7.34 8.98 11.36
N LEU A 231 -7.06 7.68 11.49
CA LEU A 231 -7.81 6.74 12.33
C LEU A 231 -7.38 6.76 13.82
N GLY A 232 -6.45 7.62 14.20
CA GLY A 232 -6.03 7.81 15.60
C GLY A 232 -5.02 6.76 16.09
N TYR A 233 -4.25 6.15 15.19
CA TYR A 233 -3.07 5.38 15.60
C TYR A 233 -2.02 6.35 16.16
N THR A 234 -1.57 6.13 17.40
CA THR A 234 -0.66 7.05 18.12
C THR A 234 0.80 6.65 18.00
N GLN A 235 1.11 5.37 18.20
CA GLN A 235 2.47 4.82 18.08
C GLN A 235 2.52 3.87 16.86
N VAL A 236 2.70 4.47 15.70
CA VAL A 236 2.68 3.71 14.43
C VAL A 236 3.93 4.00 13.61
N SER A 237 4.61 2.94 13.19
CA SER A 237 5.83 2.97 12.40
C SER A 237 5.65 2.27 11.05
N PRO A 238 6.22 2.82 9.96
CA PRO A 238 6.19 2.15 8.66
C PRO A 238 7.19 1.00 8.61
N VAL A 239 6.79 -0.13 8.02
CA VAL A 239 7.67 -1.23 7.62
C VAL A 239 7.51 -1.44 6.12
N SER A 240 8.57 -1.25 5.36
CA SER A 240 8.50 -1.17 3.91
C SER A 240 9.04 -2.42 3.22
N ALA A 241 8.17 -3.10 2.46
CA ALA A 241 8.59 -4.14 1.53
C ALA A 241 8.96 -3.53 0.16
N LYS A 242 10.04 -3.98 -0.45
CA LYS A 242 10.44 -3.55 -1.79
C LYS A 242 9.40 -3.98 -2.83
N SER A 243 9.34 -3.24 -3.92
CA SER A 243 8.50 -3.55 -5.07
C SER A 243 9.33 -3.91 -6.30
N GLY A 244 8.70 -4.57 -7.28
CA GLY A 244 9.37 -4.90 -8.52
C GLY A 244 9.68 -3.66 -9.38
N ASN A 245 10.92 -3.54 -9.87
CA ASN A 245 11.39 -2.35 -10.59
C ASN A 245 10.60 -2.00 -11.86
N ILE A 246 10.19 -3.02 -12.64
CA ILE A 246 9.58 -2.80 -13.96
C ILE A 246 8.20 -2.13 -13.84
N LEU A 247 7.39 -2.54 -12.87
CA LEU A 247 6.05 -1.99 -12.67
C LEU A 247 6.03 -0.81 -11.70
N TYR A 248 7.16 -0.42 -11.12
CA TYR A 248 7.22 0.60 -10.06
C TYR A 248 6.61 1.94 -10.50
N LEU A 249 6.94 2.42 -11.71
CA LEU A 249 6.38 3.65 -12.26
C LEU A 249 4.84 3.56 -12.42
N HIS A 250 4.34 2.40 -12.84
CA HIS A 250 2.90 2.16 -12.92
C HIS A 250 2.25 2.16 -11.53
N MET A 251 2.90 1.56 -10.53
CA MET A 251 2.42 1.55 -9.15
C MET A 251 2.40 2.96 -8.54
N LEU A 252 3.43 3.78 -8.76
CA LEU A 252 3.46 5.19 -8.33
C LEU A 252 2.30 5.99 -8.95
N LEU A 253 2.04 5.80 -10.24
CA LEU A 253 0.93 6.47 -10.90
C LEU A 253 -0.42 6.05 -10.31
N ARG A 254 -0.62 4.78 -10.07
CA ARG A 254 -1.82 4.23 -9.42
C ARG A 254 -1.98 4.79 -8.01
N GLU A 255 -0.91 4.87 -7.24
CA GLU A 255 -0.94 5.46 -5.89
C GLU A 255 -1.23 6.96 -5.92
N THR A 256 -0.72 7.71 -6.91
CA THR A 256 -1.10 9.12 -7.09
C THR A 256 -2.62 9.28 -7.17
N PHE A 257 -3.29 8.50 -8.02
CA PHE A 257 -4.75 8.54 -8.11
C PHE A 257 -5.43 8.07 -6.83
N ALA A 258 -4.89 7.05 -6.16
CA ALA A 258 -5.43 6.58 -4.89
C ALA A 258 -5.31 7.64 -3.78
N ILE A 259 -4.18 8.32 -3.67
CA ILE A 259 -3.96 9.43 -2.73
C ILE A 259 -4.96 10.56 -2.99
N LEU A 260 -5.12 10.99 -4.25
CA LEU A 260 -6.09 12.03 -4.61
C LEU A 260 -7.53 11.63 -4.24
N LYS A 261 -7.91 10.38 -4.54
CA LYS A 261 -9.21 9.83 -4.16
C LYS A 261 -9.41 9.85 -2.64
N TYR A 262 -8.43 9.39 -1.87
CA TYR A 262 -8.51 9.34 -0.41
C TYR A 262 -8.55 10.73 0.21
N LYS A 263 -7.82 11.69 -0.36
CA LYS A 263 -7.88 13.09 0.05
C LYS A 263 -9.26 13.69 -0.24
N PHE A 264 -9.82 13.43 -1.42
CA PHE A 264 -11.16 13.90 -1.78
C PHE A 264 -12.26 13.32 -0.87
N LEU A 265 -12.13 12.05 -0.46
CA LEU A 265 -13.05 11.39 0.46
C LEU A 265 -12.81 11.75 1.94
N GLY A 266 -11.79 12.55 2.27
CA GLY A 266 -11.46 12.91 3.65
C GLY A 266 -10.87 11.76 4.48
N TYR A 267 -10.29 10.75 3.84
CA TYR A 267 -9.68 9.60 4.52
C TYR A 267 -8.22 9.84 4.91
N ILE A 268 -7.61 10.88 4.34
CA ILE A 268 -6.25 11.36 4.66
C ILE A 268 -6.21 12.89 4.67
#